data_ebd2b7c21ad9114cf4e884d72195d569
#
_entry.id   ebd2b7c21ad9114cf4e884d72195d569
#
_cell.length_a   1.000
_cell.length_b   1.000
_cell.length_c   1.000
_cell.angle_alpha   90.00
_cell.angle_beta   90.00
_cell.angle_gamma   90.00
#
_symmetry.space_group_name_H-M   'P 1'
#
loop_
_entity.id
_entity.type
_entity.pdbx_description
1 polymer ?
#
loop_
_entity_poly.entity_id
_entity_poly.type
_entity_poly.pdbx_seq_one_letter_code
_entity_poly.pdbx_strand_id
1 'polypeptide(L)'
;MSPRIVFLGSPDFAVPSLEELAKSYKVVGVITQPDRPFGRGQKMAPSAVKDSALSLDLPVYQPESLRTLEAYAKISAWQPDVMVVAAYGQILSREVLNIAKKGCLNVHASLLPRWRGASPIQAAIE
;
A
#
# COMPACT_ATOMS: atom_id res chain seq x y z
N MET A 1 -2.49 19.55 9.47
CA MET A 1 -3.34 18.47 8.97
C MET A 1 -2.51 17.32 8.47
N SER A 2 -2.89 16.13 8.86
CA SER A 2 -2.18 14.95 8.41
C SER A 2 -2.53 14.62 6.97
N PRO A 3 -1.56 14.27 6.14
CA PRO A 3 -1.88 13.82 4.79
C PRO A 3 -2.65 12.51 4.84
N ARG A 4 -3.49 12.31 3.85
CA ARG A 4 -4.24 11.08 3.71
C ARG A 4 -3.40 10.12 2.88
N ILE A 5 -3.14 8.95 3.42
CA ILE A 5 -2.23 8.00 2.80
C ILE A 5 -2.96 6.74 2.39
N VAL A 6 -2.69 6.29 1.17
CA VAL A 6 -3.09 4.96 0.71
C VAL A 6 -1.81 4.14 0.60
N PHE A 7 -1.82 2.99 1.26
CA PHE A 7 -0.66 2.11 1.28
C PHE A 7 -0.87 0.93 0.36
N LEU A 8 0.14 0.59 -0.43
CA LEU A 8 0.09 -0.56 -1.34
C LEU A 8 1.23 -1.50 -1.01
N GLY A 9 0.92 -2.73 -0.67
CA GLY A 9 1.95 -3.71 -0.36
C GLY A 9 1.35 -5.07 -0.12
N SER A 10 2.18 -6.10 -0.07
CA SER A 10 1.68 -7.46 0.11
C SER A 10 2.53 -8.31 1.04
N PRO A 11 3.86 -8.45 0.82
CA PRO A 11 4.65 -9.39 1.61
C PRO A 11 4.87 -8.90 3.03
N ASP A 12 5.38 -9.80 3.85
CA ASP A 12 5.57 -9.50 5.26
C ASP A 12 6.58 -8.39 5.51
N PHE A 13 7.59 -8.23 4.65
CA PHE A 13 8.55 -7.15 4.88
C PHE A 13 7.95 -5.77 4.62
N ALA A 14 6.76 -5.69 4.06
CA ALA A 14 6.07 -4.42 3.90
C ALA A 14 5.29 -4.03 5.16
N VAL A 15 5.06 -4.97 6.07
CA VAL A 15 4.25 -4.71 7.26
C VAL A 15 4.84 -3.64 8.16
N PRO A 16 6.16 -3.63 8.45
CA PRO A 16 6.70 -2.56 9.30
C PRO A 16 6.45 -1.17 8.74
N SER A 17 6.50 -1.02 7.42
CA SER A 17 6.21 0.29 6.81
C SER A 17 4.77 0.71 7.06
N LEU A 18 3.84 -0.23 6.90
CA LEU A 18 2.44 0.08 7.14
C LEU A 18 2.21 0.46 8.59
N GLU A 19 2.78 -0.31 9.52
CA GLU A 19 2.59 -0.04 10.93
C GLU A 19 3.14 1.32 11.34
N GLU A 20 4.31 1.67 10.80
CA GLU A 20 4.92 2.95 11.08
C GLU A 20 4.07 4.10 10.54
N LEU A 21 3.57 3.95 9.33
CA LEU A 21 2.71 4.97 8.73
C LEU A 21 1.42 5.14 9.51
N ALA A 22 0.85 4.05 9.99
CA ALA A 22 -0.40 4.11 10.72
C ALA A 22 -0.24 4.81 12.08
N LYS A 23 0.96 4.76 12.64
CA LYS A 23 1.23 5.47 13.89
C LYS A 23 1.34 6.97 13.70
N SER A 24 1.91 7.38 12.58
CA SER A 24 2.29 8.78 12.40
C SER A 24 1.37 9.55 11.48
N TYR A 25 0.60 8.87 10.65
CA TYR A 25 -0.21 9.52 9.64
C TYR A 25 -1.57 8.87 9.55
N LYS A 26 -2.44 9.50 8.77
CA LYS A 26 -3.78 8.96 8.56
C LYS A 26 -3.76 8.04 7.33
N VAL A 27 -3.71 6.74 7.57
CA VAL A 27 -3.82 5.76 6.50
C VAL A 27 -5.30 5.53 6.24
N VAL A 28 -5.76 5.94 5.07
CA VAL A 28 -7.17 5.90 4.74
C VAL A 28 -7.57 4.63 4.00
N GLY A 29 -6.59 3.88 3.50
CA GLY A 29 -6.87 2.64 2.82
C GLY A 29 -5.60 1.86 2.56
N VAL A 30 -5.75 0.55 2.44
CA VAL A 30 -4.64 -0.35 2.16
C VAL A 30 -5.02 -1.20 0.97
N ILE A 31 -4.15 -1.23 -0.03
CA ILE A 31 -4.33 -2.05 -1.22
C ILE A 31 -3.32 -3.17 -1.15
N THR A 32 -3.79 -4.40 -1.27
CA THR A 32 -2.92 -5.56 -1.21
C THR A 32 -3.42 -6.59 -2.23
N GLN A 33 -2.58 -7.57 -2.52
CA GLN A 33 -2.93 -8.60 -3.48
C GLN A 33 -4.11 -9.43 -2.99
N PRO A 34 -4.90 -9.97 -3.91
CA PRO A 34 -5.96 -10.90 -3.50
C PRO A 34 -5.39 -12.09 -2.74
N ASP A 35 -6.24 -12.72 -1.93
CA ASP A 35 -5.84 -13.94 -1.24
C ASP A 35 -5.37 -14.97 -2.26
N ARG A 36 -4.35 -15.73 -1.90
CA ARG A 36 -3.73 -16.69 -2.81
C ARG A 36 -3.67 -18.05 -2.17
N PRO A 37 -3.64 -19.13 -2.98
CA PRO A 37 -3.41 -20.46 -2.44
C PRO A 37 -2.06 -20.51 -1.76
N PHE A 38 -2.02 -21.13 -0.60
CA PHE A 38 -0.81 -21.20 0.19
C PHE A 38 -0.71 -22.56 0.87
N GLY A 39 0.48 -23.15 0.84
CA GLY A 39 0.77 -24.37 1.52
C GLY A 39 0.09 -25.58 0.88
N ARG A 40 0.17 -26.69 1.57
CA ARG A 40 -0.46 -27.93 1.13
C ARG A 40 -1.96 -27.79 1.27
N GLY A 41 -2.70 -28.39 0.36
CA GLY A 41 -4.13 -28.26 0.36
C GLY A 41 -4.61 -26.97 -0.26
N GLN A 42 -3.70 -26.06 -0.55
CA GLN A 42 -4.00 -24.85 -1.31
C GLN A 42 -5.13 -24.01 -0.74
N LYS A 43 -5.12 -23.84 0.56
CA LYS A 43 -6.09 -22.96 1.18
C LYS A 43 -5.76 -21.53 0.85
N MET A 44 -6.79 -20.73 0.61
CA MET A 44 -6.59 -19.33 0.33
C MET A 44 -6.10 -18.62 1.59
N ALA A 45 -5.03 -17.84 1.43
CA ALA A 45 -4.44 -17.13 2.55
C ALA A 45 -4.29 -15.66 2.19
N PRO A 46 -4.57 -14.76 3.13
CA PRO A 46 -4.37 -13.34 2.91
C PRO A 46 -2.89 -12.99 2.93
N SER A 47 -2.56 -11.82 2.37
CA SER A 47 -1.21 -11.32 2.48
C SER A 47 -0.93 -10.88 3.91
N ALA A 48 0.35 -10.80 4.26
CA ALA A 48 0.73 -10.30 5.59
C ALA A 48 0.25 -8.86 5.79
N VAL A 49 0.26 -8.07 4.73
CA VAL A 49 -0.21 -6.69 4.80
C VAL A 49 -1.70 -6.65 5.11
N LYS A 50 -2.50 -7.56 4.52
CA LYS A 50 -3.92 -7.60 4.82
C LYS A 50 -4.15 -7.89 6.30
N ASP A 51 -3.44 -8.88 6.83
CA ASP A 51 -3.59 -9.23 8.25
C ASP A 51 -3.26 -8.03 9.14
N SER A 52 -2.18 -7.33 8.83
CA SER A 52 -1.79 -6.17 9.61
C SER A 52 -2.83 -5.05 9.51
N ALA A 53 -3.33 -4.80 8.30
CA ALA A 53 -4.33 -3.74 8.11
C ALA A 53 -5.60 -4.03 8.89
N LEU A 54 -6.04 -5.28 8.90
CA LEU A 54 -7.23 -5.65 9.66
C LEU A 54 -7.00 -5.47 11.15
N SER A 55 -5.82 -5.83 11.63
CA SER A 55 -5.45 -5.60 13.03
C SER A 55 -5.49 -4.13 13.40
N LEU A 56 -5.11 -3.27 12.47
CA LEU A 56 -5.09 -1.83 12.68
C LEU A 56 -6.43 -1.17 12.37
N ASP A 57 -7.41 -1.98 12.00
CA ASP A 57 -8.75 -1.50 11.70
C ASP A 57 -8.77 -0.55 10.51
N LEU A 58 -7.99 -0.87 9.50
CA LEU A 58 -7.89 -0.06 8.28
C LEU A 58 -8.68 -0.69 7.15
N PRO A 59 -9.28 0.12 6.25
CA PRO A 59 -9.96 -0.43 5.09
C PRO A 59 -8.99 -1.17 4.17
N VAL A 60 -9.41 -2.28 3.63
CA VAL A 60 -8.59 -3.12 2.76
C VAL A 60 -9.28 -3.29 1.42
N TYR A 61 -8.51 -3.18 0.34
CA TYR A 61 -8.98 -3.36 -1.01
C TYR A 61 -8.04 -4.32 -1.72
N GLN A 62 -8.60 -5.36 -2.33
CA GLN A 62 -7.81 -6.42 -2.95
C GLN A 62 -8.19 -6.61 -4.41
N PRO A 63 -7.92 -5.63 -5.28
CA PRO A 63 -8.32 -5.76 -6.67
C PRO A 63 -7.44 -6.71 -7.44
N GLU A 64 -8.02 -7.39 -8.43
CA GLU A 64 -7.25 -8.21 -9.35
C GLU A 64 -6.36 -7.35 -10.22
N SER A 65 -6.81 -6.15 -10.53
CA SER A 65 -6.07 -5.23 -11.37
C SER A 65 -6.38 -3.80 -10.95
N LEU A 66 -5.36 -2.96 -10.95
CA LEU A 66 -5.55 -1.53 -10.71
C LEU A 66 -5.84 -0.75 -11.98
N ARG A 67 -5.97 -1.44 -13.09
CA ARG A 67 -6.15 -0.76 -14.38
C ARG A 67 -7.62 -0.68 -14.80
N THR A 68 -8.53 -0.81 -13.86
CA THR A 68 -9.96 -0.76 -14.14
C THR A 68 -10.54 0.56 -13.65
N LEU A 69 -11.68 0.91 -14.23
CA LEU A 69 -12.42 2.09 -13.77
C LEU A 69 -12.87 1.92 -12.33
N GLU A 70 -13.23 0.70 -11.96
CA GLU A 70 -13.66 0.42 -10.59
C GLU A 70 -12.53 0.72 -9.61
N ALA A 71 -11.32 0.28 -9.92
CA ALA A 71 -10.18 0.54 -9.04
C ALA A 71 -9.90 2.03 -8.94
N TYR A 72 -9.96 2.73 -10.06
CA TYR A 72 -9.75 4.16 -10.07
C TYR A 72 -10.77 4.87 -9.18
N ALA A 73 -12.04 4.50 -9.32
CA ALA A 73 -13.09 5.12 -8.52
C ALA A 73 -12.93 4.81 -7.03
N LYS A 74 -12.54 3.58 -6.71
CA LYS A 74 -12.38 3.18 -5.32
C LYS A 74 -11.26 3.97 -4.66
N ILE A 75 -10.13 4.10 -5.33
CA ILE A 75 -8.99 4.83 -4.77
C ILE A 75 -9.30 6.32 -4.71
N SER A 76 -9.95 6.84 -5.75
CA SER A 76 -10.33 8.26 -5.75
C SER A 76 -11.25 8.61 -4.59
N ALA A 77 -12.12 7.68 -4.22
CA ALA A 77 -13.04 7.92 -3.11
C ALA A 77 -12.32 8.09 -1.79
N TRP A 78 -11.14 7.53 -1.65
CA TRP A 78 -10.34 7.70 -0.46
C TRP A 78 -9.65 9.07 -0.41
N GLN A 79 -9.57 9.75 -1.53
CA GLN A 79 -8.95 11.09 -1.64
C GLN A 79 -7.55 11.12 -1.05
N PRO A 80 -6.64 10.30 -1.57
CA PRO A 80 -5.28 10.24 -1.01
C PRO A 80 -4.49 11.47 -1.36
N ASP A 81 -3.68 11.93 -0.41
CA ASP A 81 -2.66 12.94 -0.69
C ASP A 81 -1.39 12.29 -1.20
N VAL A 82 -1.06 11.14 -0.63
CA VAL A 82 0.17 10.42 -0.97
C VAL A 82 -0.15 8.94 -1.05
N MET A 83 0.43 8.26 -2.03
CA MET A 83 0.40 6.80 -2.10
C MET A 83 1.78 6.30 -1.73
N VAL A 84 1.84 5.28 -0.88
CA VAL A 84 3.10 4.67 -0.48
C VAL A 84 3.10 3.22 -0.94
N VAL A 85 4.07 2.86 -1.76
CA VAL A 85 4.16 1.53 -2.35
C VAL A 85 5.35 0.80 -1.75
N ALA A 86 5.10 -0.38 -1.17
CA ALA A 86 6.13 -1.21 -0.59
C ALA A 86 5.93 -2.64 -1.08
N ALA A 87 6.47 -2.94 -2.25
CA ALA A 87 6.43 -4.29 -2.83
C ALA A 87 5.00 -4.77 -3.06
N TYR A 88 4.29 -4.08 -3.91
CA TYR A 88 2.90 -4.45 -4.19
C TYR A 88 2.78 -5.55 -5.24
N GLY A 89 3.57 -5.49 -6.28
CA GLY A 89 3.60 -6.56 -7.28
C GLY A 89 2.74 -6.33 -8.51
N GLN A 90 2.04 -5.22 -8.60
CA GLN A 90 1.29 -4.86 -9.81
C GLN A 90 1.82 -3.54 -10.35
N ILE A 91 1.63 -3.38 -11.64
CA ILE A 91 2.03 -2.13 -12.31
C ILE A 91 0.98 -1.07 -12.02
N LEU A 92 1.45 0.09 -11.61
CA LEU A 92 0.58 1.22 -11.36
C LEU A 92 0.52 2.09 -12.61
N SER A 93 -0.69 2.32 -13.11
CA SER A 93 -0.86 3.19 -14.26
C SER A 93 -0.65 4.64 -13.84
N ARG A 94 -0.37 5.47 -14.85
CA ARG A 94 -0.24 6.90 -14.59
C ARG A 94 -1.53 7.48 -14.00
N GLU A 95 -2.67 7.00 -14.49
CA GLU A 95 -3.95 7.47 -13.99
C GLU A 95 -4.09 7.23 -12.49
N VAL A 96 -3.71 6.03 -12.04
CA VAL A 96 -3.79 5.71 -10.62
C VAL A 96 -2.80 6.55 -9.82
N LEU A 97 -1.58 6.68 -10.33
CA LEU A 97 -0.57 7.47 -9.63
C LEU A 97 -0.98 8.92 -9.47
N ASN A 98 -1.69 9.44 -10.44
CA ASN A 98 -2.11 10.85 -10.41
C ASN A 98 -3.29 11.12 -9.48
N ILE A 99 -3.91 10.08 -8.94
CA ILE A 99 -4.98 10.29 -7.96
C ILE A 99 -4.42 10.97 -6.72
N ALA A 100 -3.21 10.62 -6.32
CA ALA A 100 -2.60 11.21 -5.13
C ALA A 100 -2.10 12.60 -5.47
N LYS A 101 -2.56 13.59 -4.73
CA LYS A 101 -2.24 14.99 -5.01
C LYS A 101 -0.76 15.27 -4.92
N LYS A 102 -0.07 14.61 -4.00
CA LYS A 102 1.33 14.86 -3.74
C LYS A 102 2.24 13.76 -4.27
N GLY A 103 1.67 12.80 -4.98
CA GLY A 103 2.45 11.81 -5.68
C GLY A 103 2.57 10.49 -4.95
N CYS A 104 3.48 9.69 -5.44
CA CYS A 104 3.65 8.32 -4.96
C CYS A 104 5.07 8.14 -4.47
N LEU A 105 5.20 7.53 -3.31
CA LEU A 105 6.50 7.23 -2.71
C LEU A 105 6.73 5.73 -2.76
N ASN A 106 7.94 5.34 -3.09
CA ASN A 106 8.34 3.95 -3.16
C ASN A 106 9.27 3.61 -2.01
N VAL A 107 8.92 2.58 -1.27
CA VAL A 107 9.74 2.12 -0.15
C VAL A 107 10.42 0.84 -0.57
N HIS A 108 11.75 0.84 -0.56
CA HIS A 108 12.51 -0.34 -0.91
C HIS A 108 12.83 -1.15 0.34
N ALA A 109 12.56 -2.44 0.28
CA ALA A 109 12.79 -3.30 1.43
C ALA A 109 14.22 -3.23 1.92
N SER A 110 15.17 -3.12 1.01
CA SER A 110 16.58 -3.09 1.37
C SER A 110 16.96 -1.86 2.17
N LEU A 111 16.12 -0.84 2.18
CA LEU A 111 16.39 0.38 2.91
C LEU A 111 15.73 0.40 4.28
N LEU A 112 14.81 -0.52 4.54
CA LEU A 112 14.06 -0.49 5.79
C LEU A 112 14.93 -0.50 7.04
N PRO A 113 15.98 -1.32 7.11
CA PRO A 113 16.81 -1.32 8.32
C PRO A 113 17.54 -0.02 8.56
N ARG A 114 17.56 0.86 7.58
CA ARG A 114 18.30 2.11 7.68
C ARG A 114 17.44 3.31 7.96
N TRP A 115 16.24 3.07 8.38
CA TRP A 115 15.33 4.17 8.69
C TRP A 115 15.69 4.78 10.02
N ARG A 116 16.80 5.44 10.05
CA ARG A 116 17.23 6.05 11.28
C ARG A 116 17.57 7.49 11.03
N GLY A 117 16.56 8.28 10.85
CA GLY A 117 16.78 9.67 10.65
C GLY A 117 17.03 10.06 9.22
N ALA A 118 17.54 9.17 8.40
CA ALA A 118 17.67 9.48 6.99
C ALA A 118 16.34 9.23 6.31
N SER A 119 16.13 9.87 5.18
CA SER A 119 14.89 9.67 4.45
C SER A 119 15.06 8.53 3.45
N PRO A 120 14.55 7.36 3.75
CA PRO A 120 14.69 6.23 2.84
C PRO A 120 13.64 6.20 1.75
N ILE A 121 12.72 7.12 1.78
CA ILE A 121 11.61 7.13 0.85
C ILE A 121 11.97 7.99 -0.33
N GLN A 122 11.84 7.43 -1.52
CA GLN A 122 12.10 8.16 -2.74
C GLN A 122 10.80 8.39 -3.48
N ALA A 123 10.63 9.59 -3.95
CA ALA A 123 9.45 9.92 -4.72
C ALA A 123 9.52 9.24 -6.07
N ALA A 124 8.47 8.51 -6.43
CA ALA A 124 8.34 7.90 -7.74
C ALA A 124 7.49 8.82 -8.58
N ILE A 125 8.04 9.93 -8.94
CA ILE A 125 7.29 10.97 -9.63
C ILE A 125 7.31 10.71 -11.12
N GLU A 126 6.17 10.81 -11.72
CA GLU A 126 6.01 10.65 -13.16
C GLU A 126 6.11 11.92 -13.91
#